data_0bd0311b9085c81e4a63eb51325dde14
#
_entry.id   0bd0311b9085c81e4a63eb51325dde14
#
_cell.length_a   1.000
_cell.length_b   1.000
_cell.length_c   1.000
_cell.angle_alpha   90.00
_cell.angle_beta   90.00
_cell.angle_gamma   90.00
#
_symmetry.space_group_name_H-M   'P 1'
#
loop_
_entity.id
_entity.type
_entity.pdbx_description
1 polymer ?
#
loop_
_entity_poly.entity_id
_entity_poly.type
_entity_poly.pdbx_seq_one_letter_code
_entity_poly.pdbx_strand_id
1 'polypeptide(L)'
;MIIATGAQARWLGLESEQTFNGKGVSACATCDGFFYRDKKVIVVGGGNTAVEEALYLANICEHVTLVHRRDSLRAEQIMQDRLLKHPKITVEWNRVVDEVLGDDKGVTSVRLASSAGEEELILPADGLFVAIGHDPATAPFKGAVTLDDEGYIDVEQGTTRTSVEGVFAAGDCVDKIYRQAVTAAGMGCMAALDAERYLSAMAD
;
A
#
# COMPACT_ATOMS: atom_id res chain seq x y z
N MET A 1 -26.69 -3.82 -8.77
CA MET A 1 -25.78 -4.22 -7.66
C MET A 1 -24.56 -3.33 -7.66
N ILE A 2 -24.03 -2.95 -6.47
CA ILE A 2 -22.77 -2.20 -6.37
C ILE A 2 -21.75 -3.06 -5.62
N ILE A 3 -20.54 -3.24 -6.19
CA ILE A 3 -19.42 -3.92 -5.58
C ILE A 3 -18.48 -2.83 -5.01
N ALA A 4 -18.25 -2.84 -3.70
CA ALA A 4 -17.41 -1.88 -2.99
C ALA A 4 -16.63 -2.59 -1.87
N THR A 5 -15.98 -3.70 -2.22
CA THR A 5 -15.35 -4.62 -1.27
C THR A 5 -13.94 -4.21 -0.84
N GLY A 6 -13.39 -3.17 -1.51
CA GLY A 6 -12.10 -2.61 -1.17
C GLY A 6 -10.89 -3.47 -1.56
N ALA A 7 -9.74 -3.16 -0.98
CA ALA A 7 -8.49 -3.90 -1.08
C ALA A 7 -7.82 -4.00 0.29
N GLN A 8 -6.96 -5.00 0.47
CA GLN A 8 -6.20 -5.21 1.70
C GLN A 8 -4.71 -5.03 1.44
N ALA A 9 -4.03 -4.32 2.33
CA ALA A 9 -2.57 -4.26 2.30
C ALA A 9 -2.00 -5.67 2.56
N ARG A 10 -0.92 -6.00 1.87
CA ARG A 10 -0.12 -7.18 2.19
C ARG A 10 0.76 -6.89 3.38
N TRP A 11 0.77 -7.84 4.30
CA TRP A 11 1.56 -7.77 5.52
C TRP A 11 2.72 -8.77 5.45
N LEU A 12 3.72 -8.58 6.31
CA LEU A 12 4.87 -9.49 6.43
C LEU A 12 4.48 -10.82 7.09
N GLY A 13 3.39 -10.81 7.85
CA GLY A 13 2.87 -11.98 8.55
C GLY A 13 3.55 -12.23 9.90
N LEU A 14 4.18 -11.20 10.49
CA LEU A 14 4.84 -11.28 11.78
C LEU A 14 3.85 -10.95 12.90
N GLU A 15 3.93 -11.66 14.02
CA GLU A 15 3.14 -11.38 15.21
C GLU A 15 3.44 -9.98 15.77
N SER A 16 4.73 -9.60 15.75
CA SER A 16 5.17 -8.26 16.17
C SER A 16 4.62 -7.15 15.27
N GLU A 17 4.51 -7.39 13.97
CA GLU A 17 3.87 -6.45 13.04
C GLU A 17 2.41 -6.19 13.43
N GLN A 18 1.65 -7.23 13.77
CA GLN A 18 0.27 -7.11 14.21
C GLN A 18 0.15 -6.38 15.55
N THR A 19 1.06 -6.65 16.50
CA THR A 19 1.10 -6.02 17.81
C THR A 19 1.25 -4.49 17.72
N PHE A 20 2.07 -4.03 16.78
CA PHE A 20 2.35 -2.61 16.58
C PHE A 20 1.55 -1.96 15.44
N ASN A 21 0.60 -2.66 14.83
CA ASN A 21 -0.28 -2.10 13.81
C ASN A 21 -1.07 -0.89 14.39
N GLY A 22 -0.94 0.28 13.73
CA GLY A 22 -1.48 1.55 14.23
C GLY A 22 -0.73 2.15 15.43
N LYS A 23 0.35 1.49 15.91
CA LYS A 23 1.23 1.97 16.99
C LYS A 23 2.69 2.05 16.54
N GLY A 24 2.91 2.39 15.29
CA GLY A 24 4.23 2.44 14.69
C GLY A 24 4.36 1.64 13.40
N VAL A 25 3.47 0.67 13.14
CA VAL A 25 3.40 -0.05 11.88
C VAL A 25 2.22 0.44 11.05
N SER A 26 2.45 0.76 9.79
CA SER A 26 1.47 1.25 8.81
C SER A 26 1.73 0.64 7.43
N ALA A 27 0.70 0.65 6.56
CA ALA A 27 0.80 0.29 5.14
C ALA A 27 0.42 1.46 4.21
N CYS A 28 0.44 2.70 4.72
CA CYS A 28 0.07 3.89 3.96
C CYS A 28 0.88 5.10 4.40
N ALA A 29 1.93 5.45 3.65
CA ALA A 29 2.76 6.59 3.96
C ALA A 29 2.00 7.93 3.86
N THR A 30 1.11 8.07 2.89
CA THR A 30 0.29 9.29 2.73
C THR A 30 -0.73 9.47 3.83
N CYS A 31 -1.21 8.37 4.44
CA CYS A 31 -2.16 8.41 5.54
C CYS A 31 -1.49 8.82 6.86
N ASP A 32 -0.37 8.17 7.18
CA ASP A 32 0.22 8.20 8.52
C ASP A 32 1.56 8.92 8.59
N GLY A 33 2.21 9.20 7.45
CA GLY A 33 3.57 9.77 7.40
C GLY A 33 3.71 11.08 8.18
N PHE A 34 2.66 11.88 8.28
CA PHE A 34 2.68 13.13 9.03
C PHE A 34 2.99 12.95 10.53
N PHE A 35 2.59 11.83 11.14
CA PHE A 35 2.88 11.52 12.55
C PHE A 35 4.35 11.18 12.81
N TYR A 36 5.13 10.98 11.75
CA TYR A 36 6.57 10.65 11.79
C TYR A 36 7.46 11.81 11.33
N ARG A 37 6.94 13.04 11.36
CA ARG A 37 7.75 14.24 11.09
C ARG A 37 8.98 14.29 12.00
N ASP A 38 10.14 14.53 11.37
CA ASP A 38 11.45 14.63 12.04
C ASP A 38 11.87 13.37 12.83
N LYS A 39 11.32 12.19 12.45
CA LYS A 39 11.62 10.88 13.02
C LYS A 39 12.31 9.98 12.01
N LYS A 40 12.84 8.87 12.49
CA LYS A 40 13.46 7.82 11.67
C LYS A 40 12.43 6.75 11.35
N VAL A 41 12.29 6.42 10.08
CA VAL A 41 11.32 5.41 9.66
C VAL A 41 11.96 4.38 8.72
N ILE A 42 11.36 3.20 8.71
CA ILE A 42 11.74 2.11 7.79
C ILE A 42 10.60 1.90 6.81
N VAL A 43 10.93 1.72 5.53
CA VAL A 43 10.00 1.30 4.47
C VAL A 43 10.42 -0.08 3.99
N VAL A 44 9.50 -1.02 3.90
CA VAL A 44 9.77 -2.38 3.40
C VAL A 44 9.15 -2.57 2.04
N GLY A 45 9.96 -2.93 1.07
CA GLY A 45 9.48 -3.18 -0.28
C GLY A 45 10.57 -3.03 -1.34
N GLY A 46 10.19 -3.00 -2.61
CA GLY A 46 11.16 -2.85 -3.71
C GLY A 46 10.51 -2.62 -5.08
N GLY A 47 9.19 -2.42 -5.13
CA GLY A 47 8.45 -1.95 -6.29
C GLY A 47 8.26 -0.43 -6.30
N ASN A 48 7.53 0.09 -7.28
CA ASN A 48 7.24 1.52 -7.42
C ASN A 48 6.65 2.11 -6.14
N THR A 49 5.63 1.46 -5.56
CA THR A 49 4.99 1.92 -4.31
C THR A 49 5.99 2.13 -3.18
N ALA A 50 6.92 1.18 -2.95
CA ALA A 50 7.90 1.30 -1.88
C ALA A 50 8.87 2.46 -2.11
N VAL A 51 9.29 2.68 -3.35
CA VAL A 51 10.18 3.78 -3.73
C VAL A 51 9.46 5.12 -3.62
N GLU A 52 8.21 5.22 -4.07
CA GLU A 52 7.37 6.41 -3.95
C GLU A 52 7.12 6.78 -2.50
N GLU A 53 6.74 5.80 -1.66
CA GLU A 53 6.52 6.02 -0.22
C GLU A 53 7.81 6.46 0.50
N ALA A 54 8.96 5.84 0.17
CA ALA A 54 10.24 6.24 0.75
C ALA A 54 10.61 7.68 0.37
N LEU A 55 10.43 8.06 -0.89
CA LEU A 55 10.66 9.43 -1.36
C LEU A 55 9.69 10.43 -0.72
N TYR A 56 8.42 10.05 -0.58
CA TYR A 56 7.43 10.89 0.11
C TYR A 56 7.81 11.12 1.58
N LEU A 57 8.12 10.05 2.31
CA LEU A 57 8.51 10.11 3.72
C LEU A 57 9.81 10.89 3.93
N ALA A 58 10.77 10.82 3.01
CA ALA A 58 12.02 11.57 3.09
C ALA A 58 11.83 13.10 3.09
N ASN A 59 10.70 13.61 2.56
CA ASN A 59 10.36 15.04 2.65
C ASN A 59 9.84 15.44 4.03
N ILE A 60 9.41 14.48 4.85
CA ILE A 60 8.73 14.71 6.14
C ILE A 60 9.63 14.27 7.30
N CYS A 61 10.26 13.11 7.17
CA CYS A 61 11.03 12.45 8.21
C CYS A 61 12.47 12.96 8.29
N GLU A 62 13.13 12.67 9.41
CA GLU A 62 14.58 12.89 9.59
C GLU A 62 15.36 11.97 8.65
N HIS A 63 15.04 10.69 8.64
CA HIS A 63 15.70 9.66 7.84
C HIS A 63 14.75 8.53 7.46
N VAL A 64 14.96 7.96 6.29
CA VAL A 64 14.21 6.80 5.78
C VAL A 64 15.19 5.68 5.43
N THR A 65 14.97 4.49 5.96
CA THR A 65 15.70 3.29 5.55
C THR A 65 14.78 2.41 4.72
N LEU A 66 15.10 2.22 3.42
CA LEU A 66 14.40 1.25 2.58
C LEU A 66 15.01 -0.14 2.78
N VAL A 67 14.22 -1.10 3.24
CA VAL A 67 14.63 -2.50 3.43
C VAL A 67 14.14 -3.33 2.25
N HIS A 68 15.07 -3.98 1.56
CA HIS A 68 14.74 -4.84 0.41
C HIS A 68 15.44 -6.19 0.49
N ARG A 69 14.67 -7.26 0.24
CA ARG A 69 15.13 -8.66 0.35
C ARG A 69 16.09 -9.12 -0.77
N ARG A 70 16.36 -8.31 -1.77
CA ARG A 70 17.26 -8.57 -2.90
C ARG A 70 18.30 -7.46 -3.02
N ASP A 71 19.21 -7.62 -3.95
CA ASP A 71 20.26 -6.66 -4.29
C ASP A 71 19.85 -5.59 -5.31
N SER A 72 18.61 -5.66 -5.81
CA SER A 72 18.09 -4.75 -6.85
C SER A 72 16.60 -4.51 -6.71
N LEU A 73 16.15 -3.28 -6.95
CA LEU A 73 14.74 -2.89 -6.94
C LEU A 73 14.04 -3.28 -8.26
N ARG A 74 12.72 -3.40 -8.20
CA ARG A 74 11.86 -3.63 -9.38
C ARG A 74 11.14 -2.36 -9.84
N ALA A 75 11.33 -1.27 -9.11
CA ALA A 75 10.77 0.04 -9.46
C ALA A 75 11.35 0.55 -10.79
N GLU A 76 10.69 1.52 -11.40
CA GLU A 76 11.19 2.21 -12.58
C GLU A 76 12.55 2.86 -12.34
N GLN A 77 13.46 2.79 -13.33
CA GLN A 77 14.85 3.25 -13.18
C GLN A 77 14.94 4.70 -12.74
N ILE A 78 14.10 5.57 -13.27
CA ILE A 78 14.10 7.00 -12.91
C ILE A 78 13.76 7.22 -11.42
N MET A 79 12.91 6.38 -10.85
CA MET A 79 12.53 6.43 -9.44
C MET A 79 13.64 5.88 -8.56
N GLN A 80 14.29 4.78 -8.99
CA GLN A 80 15.48 4.24 -8.32
C GLN A 80 16.60 5.27 -8.25
N ASP A 81 16.90 5.95 -9.36
CA ASP A 81 17.95 6.98 -9.43
C ASP A 81 17.70 8.14 -8.46
N ARG A 82 16.44 8.55 -8.31
CA ARG A 82 16.04 9.59 -7.35
C ARG A 82 16.23 9.11 -5.91
N LEU A 83 15.78 7.91 -5.61
CA LEU A 83 15.88 7.32 -4.27
C LEU A 83 17.34 7.16 -3.85
N LEU A 84 18.18 6.55 -4.71
CA LEU A 84 19.58 6.26 -4.40
C LEU A 84 20.46 7.53 -4.25
N LYS A 85 20.04 8.64 -4.86
CA LYS A 85 20.72 9.95 -4.72
C LYS A 85 20.18 10.79 -3.57
N HIS A 86 19.10 10.34 -2.90
CA HIS A 86 18.44 11.16 -1.88
C HIS A 86 19.23 11.16 -0.56
N PRO A 87 19.62 12.33 -0.01
CA PRO A 87 20.52 12.41 1.15
C PRO A 87 19.95 11.87 2.46
N LYS A 88 18.61 11.74 2.55
CA LYS A 88 17.92 11.23 3.72
C LYS A 88 17.50 9.75 3.58
N ILE A 89 17.86 9.08 2.48
CA ILE A 89 17.47 7.69 2.25
C ILE A 89 18.71 6.80 2.23
N THR A 90 18.66 5.71 2.98
CA THR A 90 19.60 4.58 2.86
C THR A 90 18.84 3.33 2.44
N VAL A 91 19.54 2.40 1.78
CA VAL A 91 18.94 1.12 1.36
C VAL A 91 19.70 -0.01 2.03
N GLU A 92 18.97 -0.84 2.76
CA GLU A 92 19.44 -2.09 3.32
C GLU A 92 19.07 -3.22 2.37
N TRP A 93 20.06 -3.66 1.61
CA TRP A 93 19.93 -4.73 0.62
C TRP A 93 20.03 -6.10 1.27
N ASN A 94 19.39 -7.10 0.64
CA ASN A 94 19.44 -8.49 1.09
C ASN A 94 18.97 -8.64 2.55
N ARG A 95 18.03 -7.80 2.97
CA ARG A 95 17.48 -7.78 4.32
C ARG A 95 15.97 -8.02 4.29
N VAL A 96 15.50 -8.72 5.31
CA VAL A 96 14.08 -8.91 5.59
C VAL A 96 13.81 -8.50 7.04
N VAL A 97 12.62 -8.00 7.31
CA VAL A 97 12.18 -7.77 8.70
C VAL A 97 11.94 -9.11 9.35
N ASP A 98 12.61 -9.34 10.47
CA ASP A 98 12.46 -10.51 11.31
C ASP A 98 11.52 -10.23 12.48
N GLU A 99 11.69 -9.08 13.13
CA GLU A 99 10.85 -8.66 14.24
C GLU A 99 10.74 -7.13 14.34
N VAL A 100 9.56 -6.67 14.72
CA VAL A 100 9.32 -5.27 15.11
C VAL A 100 9.42 -5.19 16.63
N LEU A 101 10.25 -4.30 17.12
CA LEU A 101 10.53 -4.11 18.53
C LEU A 101 9.95 -2.77 19.02
N GLY A 102 9.42 -2.75 20.21
CA GLY A 102 8.83 -1.55 20.77
C GLY A 102 8.42 -1.70 22.22
N ASP A 103 7.76 -0.66 22.72
CA ASP A 103 7.21 -0.61 24.07
C ASP A 103 5.72 -0.21 24.05
N ASP A 104 5.16 0.13 25.18
CA ASP A 104 3.74 0.56 25.31
C ASP A 104 3.40 1.81 24.47
N LYS A 105 4.41 2.59 24.06
CA LYS A 105 4.26 3.81 23.26
C LYS A 105 4.33 3.56 21.76
N GLY A 106 4.82 2.40 21.34
CA GLY A 106 4.92 2.00 19.94
C GLY A 106 6.29 1.46 19.54
N VAL A 107 6.57 1.48 18.24
CA VAL A 107 7.83 0.98 17.65
C VAL A 107 9.02 1.81 18.12
N THR A 108 10.12 1.14 18.48
CA THR A 108 11.41 1.76 18.84
C THR A 108 12.57 1.29 17.98
N SER A 109 12.46 0.09 17.41
CA SER A 109 13.46 -0.47 16.49
C SER A 109 12.89 -1.63 15.68
N VAL A 110 13.62 -2.05 14.65
CA VAL A 110 13.28 -3.21 13.81
C VAL A 110 14.52 -4.10 13.70
N ARG A 111 14.34 -5.40 13.95
CA ARG A 111 15.34 -6.41 13.68
C ARG A 111 15.24 -6.86 12.24
N LEU A 112 16.38 -6.88 11.57
CA LEU A 112 16.53 -7.32 10.19
C LEU A 112 17.41 -8.57 10.15
N ALA A 113 16.89 -9.64 9.55
CA ALA A 113 17.67 -10.81 9.19
C ALA A 113 18.26 -10.64 7.78
N SER A 114 19.40 -11.28 7.54
CA SER A 114 19.99 -11.31 6.20
C SER A 114 19.42 -12.44 5.36
N SER A 115 19.04 -12.13 4.13
CA SER A 115 18.74 -13.13 3.10
C SER A 115 20.00 -13.67 2.41
N ALA A 116 21.17 -13.09 2.69
CA ALA A 116 22.47 -13.47 2.14
C ALA A 116 23.43 -14.13 3.17
N GLY A 117 22.96 -14.35 4.41
CA GLY A 117 23.76 -15.03 5.46
C GLY A 117 24.69 -14.11 6.27
N GLU A 118 24.48 -12.79 6.21
CA GLU A 118 25.18 -11.82 7.05
C GLU A 118 24.59 -11.80 8.48
N GLU A 119 25.25 -11.12 9.42
CA GLU A 119 24.74 -10.94 10.79
C GLU A 119 23.41 -10.17 10.81
N GLU A 120 22.60 -10.42 11.82
CA GLU A 120 21.38 -9.64 12.09
C GLU A 120 21.72 -8.18 12.39
N LEU A 121 20.81 -7.30 12.02
CA LEU A 121 20.94 -5.86 12.24
C LEU A 121 19.71 -5.34 12.98
N ILE A 122 19.91 -4.58 14.05
CA ILE A 122 18.83 -3.88 14.74
C ILE A 122 18.95 -2.40 14.41
N LEU A 123 17.92 -1.86 13.75
CA LEU A 123 17.86 -0.46 13.35
C LEU A 123 16.88 0.30 14.25
N PRO A 124 17.31 1.38 14.92
CA PRO A 124 16.39 2.30 15.60
C PRO A 124 15.43 2.94 14.60
N ALA A 125 14.15 2.86 14.89
CA ALA A 125 13.09 3.47 14.08
C ALA A 125 11.86 3.77 14.92
N ASP A 126 11.20 4.88 14.64
CA ASP A 126 9.94 5.27 15.26
C ASP A 126 8.73 4.69 14.51
N GLY A 127 8.93 4.21 13.28
CA GLY A 127 7.87 3.62 12.46
C GLY A 127 8.36 2.72 11.36
N LEU A 128 7.50 1.76 11.00
CA LEU A 128 7.67 0.80 9.92
C LEU A 128 6.50 0.95 8.92
N PHE A 129 6.82 1.21 7.66
CA PHE A 129 5.85 1.27 6.56
C PHE A 129 6.00 0.04 5.67
N VAL A 130 4.94 -0.77 5.56
CA VAL A 130 4.95 -2.02 4.81
C VAL A 130 4.38 -1.76 3.42
N ALA A 131 5.26 -1.64 2.42
CA ALA A 131 4.95 -1.26 1.04
C ALA A 131 5.20 -2.42 0.05
N ILE A 132 4.62 -3.61 0.34
CA ILE A 132 4.81 -4.84 -0.45
C ILE A 132 3.62 -5.17 -1.38
N GLY A 133 2.67 -4.25 -1.50
CA GLY A 133 1.51 -4.33 -2.39
C GLY A 133 0.18 -4.48 -1.66
N HIS A 134 -0.88 -4.58 -2.45
CA HIS A 134 -2.26 -4.74 -1.99
C HIS A 134 -2.93 -5.86 -2.76
N ASP A 135 -3.93 -6.48 -2.18
CA ASP A 135 -4.80 -7.48 -2.80
C ASP A 135 -6.24 -6.94 -2.83
N PRO A 136 -6.83 -6.75 -4.02
CA PRO A 136 -8.22 -6.36 -4.12
C PRO A 136 -9.13 -7.48 -3.60
N ALA A 137 -10.18 -7.12 -2.83
CA ALA A 137 -11.12 -8.09 -2.27
C ALA A 137 -12.19 -8.51 -3.30
N THR A 138 -11.72 -9.02 -4.44
CA THR A 138 -12.53 -9.33 -5.63
C THR A 138 -12.72 -10.83 -5.89
N ALA A 139 -12.07 -11.69 -5.09
CA ALA A 139 -12.12 -13.14 -5.25
C ALA A 139 -13.55 -13.71 -5.40
N PRO A 140 -14.60 -13.22 -4.68
CA PRO A 140 -15.96 -13.70 -4.85
C PRO A 140 -16.59 -13.42 -6.22
N PHE A 141 -16.02 -12.48 -6.98
CA PHE A 141 -16.56 -12.02 -8.27
C PHE A 141 -15.78 -12.57 -9.47
N LYS A 142 -14.77 -13.40 -9.22
CA LYS A 142 -13.96 -14.01 -10.28
C LYS A 142 -14.84 -14.86 -11.21
N GLY A 143 -14.81 -14.53 -12.51
CA GLY A 143 -15.65 -15.18 -13.51
C GLY A 143 -17.08 -14.63 -13.62
N ALA A 144 -17.51 -13.75 -12.70
CA ALA A 144 -18.78 -13.03 -12.78
C ALA A 144 -18.65 -11.65 -13.43
N VAL A 145 -17.57 -10.94 -13.16
CA VAL A 145 -17.21 -9.67 -13.82
C VAL A 145 -15.79 -9.75 -14.37
N THR A 146 -15.42 -8.87 -15.31
CA THR A 146 -14.05 -8.78 -15.83
C THR A 146 -13.14 -8.22 -14.76
N LEU A 147 -12.01 -8.88 -14.55
CA LEU A 147 -10.91 -8.43 -13.70
C LEU A 147 -9.66 -8.20 -14.57
N ASP A 148 -8.84 -7.24 -14.16
CA ASP A 148 -7.53 -7.05 -14.78
C ASP A 148 -6.51 -8.11 -14.31
N ASP A 149 -5.29 -8.05 -14.84
CA ASP A 149 -4.20 -9.00 -14.51
C ASP A 149 -3.76 -8.96 -13.04
N GLU A 150 -4.08 -7.87 -12.33
CA GLU A 150 -3.80 -7.69 -10.89
C GLU A 150 -4.99 -8.05 -10.01
N GLY A 151 -6.12 -8.41 -10.61
CA GLY A 151 -7.35 -8.83 -9.93
C GLY A 151 -8.31 -7.71 -9.57
N TYR A 152 -8.08 -6.47 -10.02
CA TYR A 152 -9.01 -5.36 -9.83
C TYR A 152 -10.17 -5.46 -10.82
N ILE A 153 -11.34 -4.94 -10.44
CA ILE A 153 -12.51 -4.94 -11.32
C ILE A 153 -12.33 -3.89 -12.42
N ASP A 154 -12.45 -4.33 -13.69
CA ASP A 154 -12.47 -3.42 -14.81
C ASP A 154 -13.83 -2.71 -14.88
N VAL A 155 -13.79 -1.38 -15.02
CA VAL A 155 -14.95 -0.53 -15.26
C VAL A 155 -14.78 0.30 -16.52
N GLU A 156 -15.88 0.66 -17.15
CA GLU A 156 -15.89 1.56 -18.30
C GLU A 156 -15.30 2.92 -17.89
N GLN A 157 -14.38 3.45 -18.69
CA GLN A 157 -13.65 4.68 -18.38
C GLN A 157 -14.63 5.85 -18.10
N GLY A 158 -14.42 6.51 -16.95
CA GLY A 158 -15.23 7.64 -16.52
C GLY A 158 -16.58 7.28 -15.90
N THR A 159 -16.87 5.99 -15.72
CA THR A 159 -18.09 5.47 -15.08
C THR A 159 -17.73 4.43 -14.00
N THR A 160 -18.74 3.84 -13.39
CA THR A 160 -18.57 2.71 -12.46
C THR A 160 -19.15 1.40 -13.00
N ARG A 161 -19.51 1.37 -14.30
CA ARG A 161 -20.12 0.22 -14.95
C ARG A 161 -19.11 -0.88 -15.16
N THR A 162 -19.47 -2.10 -14.74
CA THR A 162 -18.65 -3.30 -14.98
C THR A 162 -19.01 -3.94 -16.33
N SER A 163 -18.36 -5.05 -16.64
CA SER A 163 -18.70 -5.89 -17.81
C SER A 163 -20.10 -6.50 -17.78
N VAL A 164 -20.81 -6.39 -16.66
CA VAL A 164 -22.14 -6.95 -16.47
C VAL A 164 -23.16 -5.84 -16.28
N GLU A 165 -24.18 -5.81 -17.11
CA GLU A 165 -25.26 -4.82 -17.07
C GLU A 165 -25.94 -4.80 -15.69
N GLY A 166 -26.15 -3.59 -15.12
CA GLY A 166 -26.76 -3.40 -13.81
C GLY A 166 -25.83 -3.73 -12.64
N VAL A 167 -24.55 -4.02 -12.91
CA VAL A 167 -23.51 -4.21 -11.90
C VAL A 167 -22.47 -3.09 -12.01
N PHE A 168 -22.23 -2.42 -10.90
CA PHE A 168 -21.31 -1.29 -10.76
C PHE A 168 -20.23 -1.63 -9.76
N ALA A 169 -19.05 -1.02 -9.88
CA ALA A 169 -17.96 -1.22 -8.92
C ALA A 169 -17.29 0.12 -8.55
N ALA A 170 -16.87 0.26 -7.29
CA ALA A 170 -16.31 1.49 -6.75
C ALA A 170 -15.33 1.25 -5.62
N GLY A 171 -14.43 2.21 -5.40
CA GLY A 171 -13.42 2.17 -4.33
C GLY A 171 -12.22 1.31 -4.68
N ASP A 172 -11.49 0.86 -3.65
CA ASP A 172 -10.18 0.23 -3.82
C ASP A 172 -10.21 -1.13 -4.54
N CYS A 173 -11.39 -1.74 -4.73
CA CYS A 173 -11.52 -2.93 -5.59
C CYS A 173 -11.42 -2.61 -7.10
N VAL A 174 -11.43 -1.31 -7.47
CA VAL A 174 -11.26 -0.74 -8.82
C VAL A 174 -10.01 0.13 -8.87
N ASP A 175 -9.82 1.01 -7.85
CA ASP A 175 -8.72 1.98 -7.79
C ASP A 175 -7.41 1.31 -7.30
N LYS A 176 -6.57 0.93 -8.24
CA LYS A 176 -5.24 0.38 -7.95
C LYS A 176 -4.14 1.44 -7.79
N ILE A 177 -4.46 2.73 -7.96
CA ILE A 177 -3.49 3.83 -7.98
C ILE A 177 -3.49 4.57 -6.65
N TYR A 178 -4.62 5.12 -6.25
CA TYR A 178 -4.70 6.03 -5.10
C TYR A 178 -5.02 5.31 -3.79
N ARG A 179 -6.05 4.46 -3.78
CA ARG A 179 -6.51 3.72 -2.60
C ARG A 179 -6.67 4.63 -1.37
N GLN A 180 -7.41 5.72 -1.56
CA GLN A 180 -7.67 6.70 -0.51
C GLN A 180 -9.16 6.77 -0.17
N ALA A 181 -9.48 7.05 1.10
CA ALA A 181 -10.86 7.14 1.57
C ALA A 181 -11.68 8.16 0.77
N VAL A 182 -11.08 9.30 0.40
CA VAL A 182 -11.77 10.35 -0.36
C VAL A 182 -12.04 9.94 -1.80
N THR A 183 -11.12 9.23 -2.46
CA THR A 183 -11.35 8.70 -3.81
C THR A 183 -12.40 7.60 -3.79
N ALA A 184 -12.34 6.69 -2.82
CA ALA A 184 -13.33 5.64 -2.63
C ALA A 184 -14.74 6.21 -2.38
N ALA A 185 -14.87 7.25 -1.55
CA ALA A 185 -16.13 7.96 -1.31
C ALA A 185 -16.68 8.61 -2.58
N GLY A 186 -15.81 9.27 -3.37
CA GLY A 186 -16.18 9.86 -4.66
C GLY A 186 -16.67 8.82 -5.66
N MET A 187 -15.94 7.70 -5.80
CA MET A 187 -16.37 6.59 -6.65
C MET A 187 -17.69 5.97 -6.16
N GLY A 188 -17.89 5.85 -4.84
CA GLY A 188 -19.14 5.38 -4.26
C GLY A 188 -20.33 6.27 -4.62
N CYS A 189 -20.14 7.60 -4.62
CA CYS A 189 -21.15 8.55 -5.10
C CYS A 189 -21.44 8.34 -6.60
N MET A 190 -20.42 8.17 -7.43
CA MET A 190 -20.59 7.87 -8.86
C MET A 190 -21.38 6.58 -9.07
N ALA A 191 -21.06 5.51 -8.34
CA ALA A 191 -21.74 4.23 -8.45
C ALA A 191 -23.23 4.31 -8.05
N ALA A 192 -23.55 5.10 -7.02
CA ALA A 192 -24.93 5.33 -6.62
C ALA A 192 -25.74 6.07 -7.71
N LEU A 193 -25.13 7.10 -8.33
CA LEU A 193 -25.78 7.84 -9.43
C LEU A 193 -25.93 6.99 -10.70
N ASP A 194 -24.94 6.18 -11.05
CA ASP A 194 -25.03 5.26 -12.20
C ASP A 194 -26.11 4.19 -11.97
N ALA A 195 -26.20 3.66 -10.75
CA ALA A 195 -27.24 2.68 -10.39
C ALA A 195 -28.64 3.29 -10.41
N GLU A 196 -28.81 4.52 -9.94
CA GLU A 196 -30.08 5.25 -9.95
C GLU A 196 -30.56 5.48 -11.39
N ARG A 197 -29.68 5.97 -12.27
CA ARG A 197 -29.99 6.19 -13.69
C ARG A 197 -30.37 4.88 -14.38
N TYR A 198 -29.66 3.81 -14.10
CA TYR A 198 -29.97 2.48 -14.65
C TYR A 198 -31.36 2.01 -14.23
N LEU A 199 -31.70 2.12 -12.94
CA LEU A 199 -33.01 1.70 -12.42
C LEU A 199 -34.14 2.57 -12.96
N SER A 200 -33.94 3.88 -13.10
CA SER A 200 -34.94 4.78 -13.68
C SER A 200 -35.24 4.43 -15.14
N ALA A 201 -34.21 4.11 -15.92
CA ALA A 201 -34.39 3.71 -17.33
C ALA A 201 -35.09 2.33 -17.50
N MET A 202 -35.13 1.50 -16.46
CA MET A 202 -35.86 0.23 -16.47
C MET A 202 -37.33 0.38 -16.06
N ALA A 203 -37.72 1.50 -15.44
CA ALA A 203 -39.08 1.74 -14.95
C ALA A 203 -39.98 2.39 -16.01
N ASP A 204 -39.40 2.86 -17.13
CA ASP A 204 -40.08 3.38 -18.33
C ASP A 204 -40.37 2.24 -19.33
#